data_1b7eab32446a0f243cce1c08e62a6b68
#
_entry.id   1b7eab32446a0f243cce1c08e62a6b68
#
_cell.length_a   1.000
_cell.length_b   1.000
_cell.length_c   1.000
_cell.angle_alpha   90.00
_cell.angle_beta   90.00
_cell.angle_gamma   90.00
#
_symmetry.space_group_name_H-M   'P 1'
#
loop_
_entity.id
_entity.type
_entity.pdbx_description
1 polymer ?
#
loop_
_entity_poly.entity_id
_entity_poly.type
_entity_poly.pdbx_seq_one_letter_code
_entity_poly.pdbx_strand_id
1 'polypeptide(L)'
;MESVEPAKALKSAKPAKPAGSAKPAKPAKPAGSARTPKPAKPESRLGMVRRARKINRELAEVYPYAHPELDFRNPFELLVATVLSAQTTDLRVNQTTPALFAKYPTPEDLAAAVPEEVEELIRPTGFFRAKTKSIMGLAAALRDEFGGEVPGRLDDLVKLPGVGRKTAFVVLGNAFGVPGITVDTHFMRLVRRWKWTEQEDPVKIEAEIAEIFPKSEWTMLSHRVIFHGRRICHARKPACGACPITHLCPSYGEGETDPEKARKLLKYEKGGFPGQRLNPPPGYPGLPAPPLGAGE
;
A
#
# COMPACT_ATOMS: atom_id res chain seq x y z
N MET A 1 11.23 58.63 40.20
CA MET A 1 11.34 59.92 39.51
C MET A 1 10.82 59.63 38.13
N GLU A 2 9.55 59.90 37.96
CA GLU A 2 8.94 61.02 37.20
C GLU A 2 9.08 60.76 35.72
N SER A 3 8.04 60.91 34.92
CA SER A 3 6.76 61.63 35.08
C SER A 3 5.75 61.15 34.03
N VAL A 4 4.52 61.12 34.46
CA VAL A 4 3.29 61.04 33.70
C VAL A 4 2.98 62.43 33.07
N GLU A 5 2.41 62.49 31.84
CA GLU A 5 1.28 63.37 31.48
C GLU A 5 1.11 63.58 29.97
N PRO A 6 -0.02 64.16 29.56
CA PRO A 6 -1.41 63.71 29.68
C PRO A 6 -2.19 63.73 28.31
N ALA A 7 -3.41 63.24 28.37
CA ALA A 7 -4.41 63.22 27.32
C ALA A 7 -4.82 64.63 26.79
N LYS A 8 -5.12 64.74 25.48
CA LYS A 8 -5.85 65.90 24.86
C LYS A 8 -7.18 65.49 24.30
N ALA A 9 -8.14 66.33 24.63
CA ALA A 9 -9.58 66.20 24.53
C ALA A 9 -10.21 66.19 23.14
N LEU A 10 -11.38 65.60 23.12
CA LEU A 10 -12.40 65.59 22.03
C LEU A 10 -12.68 66.98 21.46
N LYS A 11 -12.91 67.06 20.13
CA LYS A 11 -13.77 68.07 19.49
C LYS A 11 -14.90 67.38 18.77
N SER A 12 -16.10 67.81 19.15
CA SER A 12 -17.40 67.48 18.62
C SER A 12 -17.58 67.90 17.18
N ALA A 13 -18.11 67.04 16.32
CA ALA A 13 -18.60 67.38 14.96
C ALA A 13 -20.11 67.28 14.89
N LYS A 14 -20.71 68.30 14.25
CA LYS A 14 -22.17 68.53 14.06
C LYS A 14 -22.87 67.47 13.19
N PRO A 15 -24.18 67.28 13.37
CA PRO A 15 -24.95 66.34 12.59
C PRO A 15 -25.25 66.83 11.15
N ALA A 16 -25.14 65.94 10.16
CA ALA A 16 -25.51 66.17 8.78
C ALA A 16 -27.01 65.90 8.52
N LYS A 17 -27.59 66.67 7.63
CA LYS A 17 -29.02 66.62 7.21
C LYS A 17 -29.37 65.35 6.47
N PRO A 18 -30.63 64.87 6.50
CA PRO A 18 -31.08 63.68 5.77
C PRO A 18 -31.20 63.95 4.29
N ALA A 19 -30.66 63.08 3.45
CA ALA A 19 -30.80 63.07 2.01
C ALA A 19 -32.02 62.22 1.58
N GLY A 20 -32.65 62.70 0.52
CA GLY A 20 -33.97 62.40 0.05
C GLY A 20 -34.25 60.92 -0.37
N SER A 21 -35.52 60.68 -0.40
CA SER A 21 -36.21 59.44 -0.78
C SER A 21 -35.82 58.91 -2.16
N ALA A 22 -35.21 57.68 -2.17
CA ALA A 22 -34.97 56.89 -3.38
C ALA A 22 -36.24 56.08 -3.78
N LYS A 23 -36.62 56.16 -5.05
CA LYS A 23 -37.71 55.38 -5.64
C LYS A 23 -37.48 53.84 -5.51
N PRO A 24 -38.56 53.06 -5.35
CA PRO A 24 -38.43 51.61 -5.25
C PRO A 24 -37.96 51.00 -6.57
N ALA A 25 -36.89 50.14 -6.48
CA ALA A 25 -36.37 49.36 -7.59
C ALA A 25 -37.35 48.25 -8.01
N LYS A 26 -37.51 48.05 -9.31
CA LYS A 26 -38.30 46.94 -9.88
C LYS A 26 -37.78 45.58 -9.41
N PRO A 27 -38.69 44.61 -9.15
CA PRO A 27 -38.27 43.26 -8.75
C PRO A 27 -37.44 42.59 -9.86
N ALA A 28 -36.28 42.06 -9.47
CA ALA A 28 -35.41 41.25 -10.36
C ALA A 28 -36.14 39.97 -10.76
N LYS A 29 -36.03 39.58 -12.03
CA LYS A 29 -36.52 38.30 -12.53
C LYS A 29 -35.87 37.16 -11.77
N PRO A 30 -36.60 36.06 -11.46
CA PRO A 30 -36.02 34.91 -10.78
C PRO A 30 -34.90 34.32 -11.63
N ALA A 31 -33.75 34.13 -11.00
CA ALA A 31 -32.59 33.46 -11.59
C ALA A 31 -33.00 32.06 -12.09
N GLY A 32 -32.64 31.75 -13.32
CA GLY A 32 -33.01 30.51 -13.98
C GLY A 32 -32.64 29.31 -13.11
N SER A 33 -33.54 28.35 -13.06
CA SER A 33 -33.39 27.09 -12.32
C SER A 33 -32.01 26.46 -12.62
N ALA A 34 -31.22 26.22 -11.57
CA ALA A 34 -30.00 25.50 -11.69
C ALA A 34 -30.32 24.14 -12.35
N ARG A 35 -29.79 23.92 -13.56
CA ARG A 35 -29.85 22.62 -14.23
C ARG A 35 -29.21 21.62 -13.31
N THR A 36 -29.97 20.66 -12.79
CA THR A 36 -29.46 19.48 -12.14
C THR A 36 -28.44 18.82 -13.09
N PRO A 37 -27.21 18.55 -12.63
CA PRO A 37 -26.22 17.92 -13.48
C PRO A 37 -26.80 16.57 -13.94
N LYS A 38 -26.81 16.35 -15.27
CA LYS A 38 -27.16 15.05 -15.83
C LYS A 38 -26.28 13.98 -15.17
N PRO A 39 -26.85 12.83 -14.75
CA PRO A 39 -26.05 11.75 -14.23
C PRO A 39 -24.95 11.40 -15.27
N ALA A 40 -23.71 11.40 -14.82
CA ALA A 40 -22.58 11.07 -15.68
C ALA A 40 -22.83 9.66 -16.28
N LYS A 41 -22.64 9.52 -17.58
CA LYS A 41 -22.73 8.22 -18.23
C LYS A 41 -21.76 7.25 -17.52
N PRO A 42 -22.18 6.00 -17.27
CA PRO A 42 -21.26 5.00 -16.69
C PRO A 42 -20.00 4.90 -17.54
N GLU A 43 -18.85 4.83 -16.87
CA GLU A 43 -17.56 4.70 -17.54
C GLU A 43 -17.53 3.45 -18.40
N SER A 44 -17.09 3.56 -19.64
CA SER A 44 -16.94 2.39 -20.53
C SER A 44 -15.74 1.54 -20.06
N ARG A 45 -15.74 0.22 -20.39
CA ARG A 45 -14.60 -0.66 -20.11
C ARG A 45 -13.28 -0.07 -20.66
N LEU A 46 -13.28 0.48 -21.86
CA LEU A 46 -12.10 1.13 -22.42
C LEU A 46 -11.65 2.36 -21.61
N GLY A 47 -12.61 3.15 -21.14
CA GLY A 47 -12.35 4.29 -20.23
C GLY A 47 -11.69 3.82 -18.95
N MET A 48 -12.25 2.81 -18.31
CA MET A 48 -11.71 2.19 -17.10
C MET A 48 -10.28 1.65 -17.32
N VAL A 49 -10.04 0.90 -18.41
CA VAL A 49 -8.68 0.38 -18.72
C VAL A 49 -7.67 1.51 -18.90
N ARG A 50 -8.04 2.57 -19.62
CA ARG A 50 -7.16 3.75 -19.80
C ARG A 50 -6.84 4.42 -18.47
N ARG A 51 -7.84 4.59 -17.62
CA ARG A 51 -7.68 5.15 -16.27
C ARG A 51 -6.82 4.24 -15.39
N ALA A 52 -7.04 2.93 -15.41
CA ALA A 52 -6.25 1.97 -14.65
C ALA A 52 -4.76 2.02 -15.04
N ARG A 53 -4.46 2.02 -16.33
CA ARG A 53 -3.09 2.14 -16.82
C ARG A 53 -2.45 3.50 -16.49
N LYS A 54 -3.25 4.57 -16.45
CA LYS A 54 -2.77 5.89 -16.02
C LYS A 54 -2.45 5.90 -14.52
N ILE A 55 -3.31 5.33 -13.67
CA ILE A 55 -3.04 5.14 -12.23
C ILE A 55 -1.73 4.37 -12.03
N ASN A 56 -1.51 3.25 -12.73
CA ASN A 56 -0.26 2.50 -12.57
C ASN A 56 0.98 3.29 -12.96
N ARG A 57 0.91 4.12 -14.02
CA ARG A 57 2.03 5.01 -14.41
C ARG A 57 2.31 6.05 -13.34
N GLU A 58 1.30 6.72 -12.81
CA GLU A 58 1.47 7.70 -11.74
C GLU A 58 1.98 7.06 -10.43
N LEU A 59 1.50 5.85 -10.10
CA LEU A 59 2.07 5.11 -8.98
C LEU A 59 3.52 4.67 -9.23
N ALA A 60 3.94 4.48 -10.49
CA ALA A 60 5.33 4.20 -10.81
C ALA A 60 6.24 5.41 -10.57
N GLU A 61 5.73 6.62 -10.78
CA GLU A 61 6.44 7.87 -10.45
C GLU A 61 6.52 8.08 -8.94
N VAL A 62 5.44 7.79 -8.21
CA VAL A 62 5.38 7.91 -6.74
C VAL A 62 6.23 6.83 -6.05
N TYR A 63 6.23 5.60 -6.57
CA TYR A 63 6.90 4.43 -5.99
C TYR A 63 7.83 3.74 -6.99
N PRO A 64 8.86 4.43 -7.53
CA PRO A 64 9.80 3.84 -8.49
C PRO A 64 10.60 2.67 -7.91
N TYR A 65 10.71 2.63 -6.59
CA TYR A 65 11.44 1.68 -5.77
C TYR A 65 10.51 0.65 -5.09
N ALA A 66 9.25 0.51 -5.49
CA ALA A 66 8.35 -0.47 -4.89
C ALA A 66 8.92 -1.89 -4.98
N HIS A 67 8.99 -2.58 -3.86
CA HIS A 67 9.60 -3.90 -3.72
C HIS A 67 8.94 -4.67 -2.55
N PRO A 68 9.20 -5.98 -2.38
CA PRO A 68 8.80 -6.68 -1.16
C PRO A 68 9.47 -6.07 0.06
N GLU A 69 8.74 -5.94 1.15
CA GLU A 69 9.25 -5.35 2.40
C GLU A 69 9.92 -6.38 3.32
N LEU A 70 9.92 -7.66 2.93
CA LEU A 70 10.65 -8.74 3.61
C LEU A 70 12.13 -8.74 3.23
N ASP A 71 12.99 -8.96 4.22
CA ASP A 71 14.42 -9.13 4.01
C ASP A 71 14.76 -10.60 3.68
N PHE A 72 15.57 -10.80 2.64
CA PHE A 72 16.01 -12.11 2.20
C PHE A 72 17.31 -12.00 1.39
N ARG A 73 18.08 -13.08 1.35
CA ARG A 73 19.32 -13.18 0.57
C ARG A 73 19.20 -14.15 -0.60
N ASN A 74 18.24 -15.08 -0.53
CA ASN A 74 18.03 -16.13 -1.52
C ASN A 74 16.55 -16.54 -1.57
N PRO A 75 16.13 -17.36 -2.56
CA PRO A 75 14.73 -17.78 -2.71
C PRO A 75 14.18 -18.56 -1.49
N PHE A 76 15.00 -19.36 -0.81
CA PHE A 76 14.60 -20.10 0.39
C PHE A 76 14.24 -19.16 1.53
N GLU A 77 15.08 -18.19 1.82
CA GLU A 77 14.79 -17.17 2.84
C GLU A 77 13.52 -16.38 2.53
N LEU A 78 13.32 -15.98 1.25
CA LEU A 78 12.10 -15.29 0.84
C LEU A 78 10.85 -16.15 1.04
N LEU A 79 10.94 -17.44 0.69
CA LEU A 79 9.83 -18.37 0.84
C LEU A 79 9.45 -18.54 2.32
N VAL A 80 10.43 -18.83 3.19
CA VAL A 80 10.23 -18.96 4.63
C VAL A 80 9.71 -17.66 5.24
N ALA A 81 10.32 -16.52 4.93
CA ALA A 81 9.90 -15.21 5.43
C ALA A 81 8.44 -14.89 5.01
N THR A 82 8.07 -15.23 3.76
CA THR A 82 6.71 -15.01 3.27
C THR A 82 5.69 -15.90 4.00
N VAL A 83 6.02 -17.14 4.30
CA VAL A 83 5.17 -18.02 5.14
C VAL A 83 5.04 -17.45 6.55
N LEU A 84 6.13 -16.97 7.12
CA LEU A 84 6.13 -16.35 8.46
C LEU A 84 5.35 -15.02 8.50
N SER A 85 5.19 -14.31 7.39
CA SER A 85 4.46 -13.04 7.34
C SER A 85 2.95 -13.19 7.44
N ALA A 86 2.41 -14.42 7.42
CA ALA A 86 0.98 -14.65 7.61
C ALA A 86 0.51 -14.10 8.96
N GLN A 87 -0.44 -13.15 8.91
CA GLN A 87 -1.04 -12.48 10.07
C GLN A 87 -0.04 -11.77 11.02
N THR A 88 1.12 -11.34 10.48
CA THR A 88 2.06 -10.50 11.20
C THR A 88 2.63 -9.41 10.28
N THR A 89 3.40 -8.47 10.82
CA THR A 89 4.02 -7.40 10.04
C THR A 89 5.35 -7.84 9.45
N ASP A 90 5.69 -7.32 8.27
CA ASP A 90 6.98 -7.58 7.63
C ASP A 90 8.16 -7.15 8.53
N LEU A 91 8.01 -6.02 9.25
CA LEU A 91 8.98 -5.57 10.25
C LEU A 91 9.24 -6.64 11.33
N ARG A 92 8.18 -7.28 11.84
CA ARG A 92 8.32 -8.34 12.86
C ARG A 92 9.04 -9.56 12.30
N VAL A 93 8.73 -9.93 11.06
CA VAL A 93 9.43 -11.02 10.36
C VAL A 93 10.90 -10.67 10.18
N ASN A 94 11.23 -9.48 9.69
CA ASN A 94 12.60 -9.03 9.48
C ASN A 94 13.43 -8.94 10.76
N GLN A 95 12.79 -8.68 11.91
CA GLN A 95 13.44 -8.74 13.23
C GLN A 95 13.70 -10.19 13.73
N THR A 96 12.94 -11.15 13.22
CA THR A 96 12.94 -12.54 13.69
C THR A 96 13.82 -13.44 12.83
N THR A 97 13.75 -13.29 11.52
CA THR A 97 14.39 -14.19 10.56
C THR A 97 15.92 -14.22 10.59
N PRO A 98 16.67 -13.16 10.98
CA PRO A 98 18.13 -13.24 11.04
C PRO A 98 18.63 -14.33 11.97
N ALA A 99 18.03 -14.50 13.15
CA ALA A 99 18.41 -15.56 14.09
C ALA A 99 18.05 -16.96 13.57
N LEU A 100 16.89 -17.08 12.90
CA LEU A 100 16.49 -18.35 12.28
C LEU A 100 17.45 -18.76 11.18
N PHE A 101 17.78 -17.87 10.24
CA PHE A 101 18.66 -18.18 9.10
C PHE A 101 20.15 -18.29 9.47
N ALA A 102 20.57 -17.68 10.59
CA ALA A 102 21.90 -17.91 11.13
C ALA A 102 22.07 -19.33 11.65
N LYS A 103 20.99 -19.91 12.22
CA LYS A 103 21.03 -21.26 12.78
C LYS A 103 20.68 -22.33 11.75
N TYR A 104 19.77 -22.05 10.83
CA TYR A 104 19.26 -22.98 9.81
C TYR A 104 19.32 -22.33 8.42
N PRO A 105 20.50 -22.20 7.82
CA PRO A 105 20.70 -21.46 6.57
C PRO A 105 20.17 -22.17 5.32
N THR A 106 19.97 -23.48 5.38
CA THR A 106 19.54 -24.32 4.24
C THR A 106 18.24 -25.07 4.52
N PRO A 107 17.52 -25.55 3.49
CA PRO A 107 16.38 -26.44 3.67
C PRO A 107 16.72 -27.68 4.47
N GLU A 108 17.92 -28.29 4.27
CA GLU A 108 18.39 -29.48 4.98
C GLU A 108 18.51 -29.20 6.48
N ASP A 109 19.12 -28.07 6.85
CA ASP A 109 19.30 -27.68 8.24
C ASP A 109 17.95 -27.44 8.92
N LEU A 110 17.03 -26.73 8.26
CA LEU A 110 15.72 -26.45 8.83
C LEU A 110 14.82 -27.69 8.90
N ALA A 111 14.93 -28.61 7.94
CA ALA A 111 14.22 -29.87 7.95
C ALA A 111 14.69 -30.83 9.07
N ALA A 112 15.97 -30.75 9.44
CA ALA A 112 16.58 -31.55 10.53
C ALA A 112 16.51 -30.87 11.91
N ALA A 113 15.97 -29.66 11.98
CA ALA A 113 15.90 -28.85 13.20
C ALA A 113 15.00 -29.51 14.28
N VAL A 114 15.27 -29.20 15.55
CA VAL A 114 14.38 -29.51 16.66
C VAL A 114 13.20 -28.56 16.65
N PRO A 115 11.95 -29.06 16.58
CA PRO A 115 10.77 -28.18 16.45
C PRO A 115 10.64 -27.13 17.55
N GLU A 116 10.95 -27.48 18.79
CA GLU A 116 10.88 -26.59 19.95
C GLU A 116 11.86 -25.41 19.84
N GLU A 117 13.03 -25.63 19.25
CA GLU A 117 14.00 -24.57 19.01
C GLU A 117 13.54 -23.61 17.92
N VAL A 118 12.93 -24.16 16.85
CA VAL A 118 12.35 -23.34 15.79
C VAL A 118 11.18 -22.53 16.33
N GLU A 119 10.30 -23.14 17.13
CA GLU A 119 9.18 -22.45 17.80
C GLU A 119 9.67 -21.26 18.62
N GLU A 120 10.74 -21.43 19.39
CA GLU A 120 11.29 -20.36 20.23
C GLU A 120 11.81 -19.21 19.37
N LEU A 121 12.56 -19.50 18.32
CA LEU A 121 13.11 -18.51 17.40
C LEU A 121 12.01 -17.68 16.71
N ILE A 122 10.92 -18.32 16.24
CA ILE A 122 9.87 -17.66 15.50
C ILE A 122 8.68 -17.21 16.36
N ARG A 123 8.70 -17.45 17.67
CA ARG A 123 7.64 -17.08 18.63
C ARG A 123 7.12 -15.65 18.44
N PRO A 124 7.98 -14.63 18.20
CA PRO A 124 7.52 -13.25 18.00
C PRO A 124 6.59 -13.06 16.81
N THR A 125 6.57 -13.97 15.84
CA THR A 125 5.71 -13.85 14.64
C THR A 125 4.25 -14.24 14.88
N GLY A 126 3.91 -14.82 16.04
CA GLY A 126 2.57 -15.34 16.36
C GLY A 126 2.24 -16.62 15.59
N PHE A 127 1.25 -17.38 16.07
CA PHE A 127 0.88 -18.68 15.47
C PHE A 127 2.09 -19.61 15.24
N PHE A 128 3.10 -19.50 16.07
CA PHE A 128 4.43 -20.08 15.86
C PHE A 128 4.40 -21.58 15.69
N ARG A 129 3.57 -22.35 16.42
CA ARG A 129 3.46 -23.80 16.27
C ARG A 129 3.01 -24.23 14.87
N ALA A 130 1.96 -23.58 14.34
CA ALA A 130 1.48 -23.86 12.99
C ALA A 130 2.51 -23.44 11.95
N LYS A 131 3.18 -22.29 12.16
CA LYS A 131 4.24 -21.79 11.30
C LYS A 131 5.46 -22.71 11.32
N THR A 132 5.89 -23.18 12.47
CA THR A 132 6.98 -24.18 12.61
C THR A 132 6.67 -25.42 11.78
N LYS A 133 5.48 -26.00 11.95
CA LYS A 133 5.05 -27.14 11.14
C LYS A 133 5.12 -26.85 9.64
N SER A 134 4.68 -25.66 9.22
CA SER A 134 4.70 -25.26 7.81
C SER A 134 6.12 -25.09 7.29
N ILE A 135 6.99 -24.33 7.97
CA ILE A 135 8.35 -24.06 7.46
C ILE A 135 9.27 -25.27 7.52
N MET A 136 9.12 -26.11 8.53
CA MET A 136 9.86 -27.38 8.58
C MET A 136 9.36 -28.38 7.53
N GLY A 137 8.04 -28.46 7.32
CA GLY A 137 7.44 -29.31 6.31
C GLY A 137 7.82 -28.88 4.89
N LEU A 138 7.82 -27.56 4.59
CA LEU A 138 8.30 -27.09 3.29
C LEU A 138 9.80 -27.33 3.10
N ALA A 139 10.60 -27.17 4.16
CA ALA A 139 12.03 -27.44 4.10
C ALA A 139 12.32 -28.92 3.82
N ALA A 140 11.58 -29.84 4.46
CA ALA A 140 11.66 -31.27 4.17
C ALA A 140 11.24 -31.59 2.72
N ALA A 141 10.14 -31.00 2.24
CA ALA A 141 9.72 -31.20 0.85
C ALA A 141 10.75 -30.64 -0.16
N LEU A 142 11.36 -29.48 0.13
CA LEU A 142 12.44 -28.95 -0.72
C LEU A 142 13.64 -29.89 -0.76
N ARG A 143 14.08 -30.45 0.37
CA ARG A 143 15.15 -31.39 0.45
C ARG A 143 14.85 -32.68 -0.32
N ASP A 144 13.66 -33.25 -0.10
CA ASP A 144 13.33 -34.62 -0.55
C ASP A 144 12.84 -34.66 -2.01
N GLU A 145 12.16 -33.60 -2.49
CA GLU A 145 11.53 -33.58 -3.81
C GLU A 145 12.21 -32.62 -4.80
N PHE A 146 12.97 -31.63 -4.32
CA PHE A 146 13.55 -30.57 -5.14
C PHE A 146 15.06 -30.40 -4.96
N GLY A 147 15.72 -31.37 -4.31
CA GLY A 147 17.19 -31.34 -4.13
C GLY A 147 17.71 -30.15 -3.33
N GLY A 148 16.90 -29.62 -2.40
CA GLY A 148 17.25 -28.46 -1.58
C GLY A 148 17.00 -27.12 -2.27
N GLU A 149 16.49 -27.09 -3.50
CA GLU A 149 16.26 -25.89 -4.26
C GLU A 149 14.80 -25.46 -4.24
N VAL A 150 14.54 -24.15 -4.26
CA VAL A 150 13.16 -23.62 -4.39
C VAL A 150 12.73 -23.69 -5.85
N PRO A 151 11.61 -24.36 -6.19
CA PRO A 151 11.17 -24.47 -7.57
C PRO A 151 10.67 -23.12 -8.13
N GLY A 152 11.08 -22.81 -9.36
CA GLY A 152 10.67 -21.60 -10.08
C GLY A 152 9.33 -21.72 -10.82
N ARG A 153 8.42 -22.60 -10.39
CA ARG A 153 7.12 -22.86 -11.03
C ARG A 153 5.98 -22.79 -10.02
N LEU A 154 4.86 -22.17 -10.45
CA LEU A 154 3.68 -22.00 -9.60
C LEU A 154 3.14 -23.34 -9.09
N ASP A 155 2.98 -24.31 -10.01
CA ASP A 155 2.37 -25.62 -9.70
C ASP A 155 3.19 -26.45 -8.70
N ASP A 156 4.48 -26.20 -8.61
CA ASP A 156 5.36 -26.87 -7.66
C ASP A 156 5.40 -26.14 -6.33
N LEU A 157 5.45 -24.81 -6.35
CA LEU A 157 5.42 -24.01 -5.12
C LEU A 157 4.14 -24.20 -4.30
N VAL A 158 2.98 -24.30 -4.95
CA VAL A 158 1.70 -24.45 -4.22
C VAL A 158 1.50 -25.84 -3.61
N LYS A 159 2.35 -26.82 -3.94
CA LYS A 159 2.38 -28.14 -3.29
C LYS A 159 3.08 -28.10 -1.94
N LEU A 160 3.96 -27.12 -1.74
CA LEU A 160 4.76 -27.01 -0.51
C LEU A 160 3.86 -26.66 0.69
N PRO A 161 4.09 -27.27 1.86
CA PRO A 161 3.35 -26.96 3.07
C PRO A 161 3.35 -25.46 3.43
N GLY A 162 2.18 -24.89 3.67
CA GLY A 162 2.01 -23.48 4.02
C GLY A 162 2.16 -22.49 2.86
N VAL A 163 2.36 -22.97 1.63
CA VAL A 163 2.51 -22.12 0.44
C VAL A 163 1.24 -22.08 -0.38
N GLY A 164 0.53 -20.98 -0.27
CA GLY A 164 -0.63 -20.68 -1.14
C GLY A 164 -0.21 -19.90 -2.39
N ARG A 165 -1.16 -19.71 -3.33
CA ARG A 165 -0.97 -18.99 -4.60
C ARG A 165 -0.33 -17.61 -4.41
N LYS A 166 -0.80 -16.83 -3.40
CA LYS A 166 -0.24 -15.52 -3.06
C LYS A 166 1.26 -15.62 -2.70
N THR A 167 1.62 -16.55 -1.80
CA THR A 167 3.01 -16.77 -1.39
C THR A 167 3.87 -17.18 -2.59
N ALA A 168 3.37 -18.07 -3.43
CA ALA A 168 4.07 -18.50 -4.63
C ALA A 168 4.36 -17.33 -5.59
N PHE A 169 3.41 -16.44 -5.82
CA PHE A 169 3.64 -15.26 -6.68
C PHE A 169 4.62 -14.24 -6.08
N VAL A 170 4.65 -14.07 -4.75
CA VAL A 170 5.68 -13.27 -4.10
C VAL A 170 7.07 -13.85 -4.40
N VAL A 171 7.24 -15.15 -4.24
CA VAL A 171 8.53 -15.82 -4.49
C VAL A 171 8.89 -15.77 -5.97
N LEU A 172 7.99 -16.16 -6.85
CA LEU A 172 8.20 -16.17 -8.30
C LEU A 172 8.60 -14.80 -8.84
N GLY A 173 7.85 -13.76 -8.44
CA GLY A 173 8.10 -12.41 -8.94
C GLY A 173 9.42 -11.80 -8.43
N ASN A 174 9.81 -12.10 -7.21
CA ASN A 174 10.93 -11.44 -6.55
C ASN A 174 12.24 -12.24 -6.52
N ALA A 175 12.16 -13.56 -6.61
CA ALA A 175 13.35 -14.41 -6.64
C ALA A 175 13.66 -14.96 -8.04
N PHE A 176 12.66 -15.12 -8.90
CA PHE A 176 12.82 -15.74 -10.21
C PHE A 176 12.49 -14.82 -11.39
N GLY A 177 12.01 -13.59 -11.14
CA GLY A 177 11.59 -12.69 -12.21
C GLY A 177 10.40 -13.19 -13.03
N VAL A 178 9.65 -14.18 -12.53
CA VAL A 178 8.46 -14.72 -13.19
C VAL A 178 7.26 -13.83 -12.85
N PRO A 179 6.68 -13.11 -13.82
CA PRO A 179 5.61 -12.18 -13.55
C PRO A 179 4.36 -12.85 -12.98
N GLY A 180 3.85 -12.28 -11.90
CA GLY A 180 2.59 -12.69 -11.28
C GLY A 180 1.92 -11.55 -10.55
N ILE A 181 0.59 -11.61 -10.42
CA ILE A 181 -0.18 -10.62 -9.68
C ILE A 181 -0.42 -11.13 -8.26
N THR A 182 0.16 -10.46 -7.28
CA THR A 182 -0.06 -10.76 -5.87
C THR A 182 -1.32 -10.06 -5.38
N VAL A 183 -2.41 -10.81 -5.24
CA VAL A 183 -3.68 -10.29 -4.73
C VAL A 183 -3.74 -10.50 -3.21
N ASP A 184 -3.33 -9.48 -2.46
CA ASP A 184 -3.51 -9.42 -1.01
C ASP A 184 -4.71 -8.53 -0.62
N THR A 185 -4.95 -8.36 0.68
CA THR A 185 -6.06 -7.53 1.19
C THR A 185 -5.95 -6.06 0.80
N HIS A 186 -4.73 -5.53 0.63
CA HIS A 186 -4.50 -4.16 0.16
C HIS A 186 -4.80 -4.05 -1.33
N PHE A 187 -4.25 -4.96 -2.13
CA PHE A 187 -4.48 -5.02 -3.57
C PHE A 187 -5.98 -5.14 -3.89
N MET A 188 -6.64 -6.15 -3.32
CA MET A 188 -8.08 -6.39 -3.49
C MET A 188 -8.91 -5.14 -3.17
N ARG A 189 -8.64 -4.50 -2.03
CA ARG A 189 -9.35 -3.29 -1.61
C ARG A 189 -9.19 -2.15 -2.63
N LEU A 190 -7.98 -1.93 -3.12
CA LEU A 190 -7.69 -0.80 -3.99
C LEU A 190 -8.26 -1.00 -5.39
N VAL A 191 -8.10 -2.18 -6.00
CA VAL A 191 -8.64 -2.44 -7.34
C VAL A 191 -10.16 -2.36 -7.38
N ARG A 192 -10.83 -2.73 -6.27
CA ARG A 192 -12.28 -2.54 -6.11
C ARG A 192 -12.64 -1.05 -5.91
N ARG A 193 -11.94 -0.30 -5.05
CA ARG A 193 -12.13 1.14 -4.90
C ARG A 193 -11.92 1.89 -6.21
N TRP A 194 -10.96 1.48 -7.01
CA TRP A 194 -10.72 2.07 -8.33
C TRP A 194 -11.67 1.56 -9.40
N LYS A 195 -12.61 0.68 -9.05
CA LYS A 195 -13.60 0.07 -9.96
C LYS A 195 -12.94 -0.59 -11.17
N TRP A 196 -11.82 -1.28 -10.94
CA TRP A 196 -11.19 -2.12 -11.96
C TRP A 196 -11.85 -3.49 -12.03
N THR A 197 -12.44 -3.95 -10.93
CA THR A 197 -13.18 -5.19 -10.76
C THR A 197 -14.25 -5.05 -9.68
N GLU A 198 -15.28 -5.86 -9.77
CA GLU A 198 -16.31 -6.06 -8.74
C GLU A 198 -16.14 -7.39 -8.00
N GLN A 199 -15.18 -8.21 -8.44
CA GLN A 199 -14.92 -9.53 -7.86
C GLN A 199 -14.45 -9.43 -6.40
N GLU A 200 -14.72 -10.50 -5.63
CA GLU A 200 -14.27 -10.67 -4.25
C GLU A 200 -13.30 -11.85 -4.10
N ASP A 201 -13.33 -12.76 -5.03
CA ASP A 201 -12.42 -13.91 -5.07
C ASP A 201 -11.05 -13.50 -5.61
N PRO A 202 -9.94 -13.76 -4.88
CA PRO A 202 -8.60 -13.36 -5.30
C PRO A 202 -8.17 -13.89 -6.67
N VAL A 203 -8.58 -15.12 -7.02
CA VAL A 203 -8.22 -15.73 -8.31
C VAL A 203 -8.96 -15.05 -9.46
N LYS A 204 -10.24 -14.71 -9.25
CA LYS A 204 -11.02 -13.97 -10.25
C LYS A 204 -10.50 -12.54 -10.42
N ILE A 205 -10.13 -11.89 -9.31
CA ILE A 205 -9.48 -10.56 -9.36
C ILE A 205 -8.19 -10.64 -10.17
N GLU A 206 -7.32 -11.61 -9.88
CA GLU A 206 -6.07 -11.83 -10.62
C GLU A 206 -6.33 -11.93 -12.13
N ALA A 207 -7.30 -12.78 -12.54
CA ALA A 207 -7.63 -12.98 -13.94
C ALA A 207 -8.13 -11.70 -14.63
N GLU A 208 -9.05 -10.95 -13.99
CA GLU A 208 -9.55 -9.69 -14.56
C GLU A 208 -8.48 -8.61 -14.65
N ILE A 209 -7.62 -8.49 -13.65
CA ILE A 209 -6.51 -7.51 -13.65
C ILE A 209 -5.45 -7.88 -14.69
N ALA A 210 -5.21 -9.17 -14.90
CA ALA A 210 -4.29 -9.65 -15.94
C ALA A 210 -4.73 -9.24 -17.36
N GLU A 211 -6.02 -9.09 -17.62
CA GLU A 211 -6.53 -8.57 -18.90
C GLU A 211 -6.28 -7.06 -19.10
N ILE A 212 -6.14 -6.32 -18.01
CA ILE A 212 -5.96 -4.84 -18.04
C ILE A 212 -4.50 -4.46 -18.32
N PHE A 213 -3.56 -5.22 -17.75
CA PHE A 213 -2.14 -4.89 -17.77
C PHE A 213 -1.30 -5.92 -18.52
N PRO A 214 -0.24 -5.49 -19.23
CA PRO A 214 0.69 -6.42 -19.85
C PRO A 214 1.44 -7.22 -18.79
N LYS A 215 1.80 -8.46 -19.12
CA LYS A 215 2.44 -9.40 -18.19
C LYS A 215 3.71 -8.84 -17.53
N SER A 216 4.48 -8.06 -18.25
CA SER A 216 5.70 -7.40 -17.75
C SER A 216 5.47 -6.43 -16.58
N GLU A 217 4.24 -5.92 -16.42
CA GLU A 217 3.89 -4.98 -15.35
C GLU A 217 3.40 -5.65 -14.06
N TRP A 218 3.01 -6.94 -14.08
CA TRP A 218 2.21 -7.57 -13.04
C TRP A 218 2.87 -7.53 -11.65
N THR A 219 4.15 -7.86 -11.56
CA THR A 219 4.87 -7.86 -10.27
C THR A 219 4.97 -6.45 -9.71
N MET A 220 5.40 -5.49 -10.54
CA MET A 220 5.54 -4.10 -10.10
C MET A 220 4.21 -3.42 -9.81
N LEU A 221 3.15 -3.74 -10.58
CA LEU A 221 1.79 -3.31 -10.28
C LEU A 221 1.38 -3.75 -8.88
N SER A 222 1.62 -5.03 -8.54
CA SER A 222 1.29 -5.57 -7.22
C SER A 222 1.99 -4.79 -6.11
N HIS A 223 3.29 -4.54 -6.24
CA HIS A 223 4.06 -3.79 -5.25
C HIS A 223 3.54 -2.35 -5.09
N ARG A 224 3.35 -1.63 -6.19
CA ARG A 224 2.86 -0.23 -6.18
C ARG A 224 1.49 -0.11 -5.53
N VAL A 225 0.56 -1.00 -5.89
CA VAL A 225 -0.80 -1.03 -5.31
C VAL A 225 -0.76 -1.34 -3.82
N ILE A 226 0.02 -2.34 -3.40
CA ILE A 226 0.17 -2.72 -2.00
C ILE A 226 0.81 -1.57 -1.20
N PHE A 227 1.87 -0.96 -1.72
CA PHE A 227 2.50 0.22 -1.12
C PHE A 227 1.51 1.36 -0.90
N HIS A 228 0.74 1.70 -1.93
CA HIS A 228 -0.28 2.74 -1.83
C HIS A 228 -1.36 2.39 -0.80
N GLY A 229 -1.75 1.13 -0.74
CA GLY A 229 -2.72 0.63 0.22
C GLY A 229 -2.24 0.65 1.67
N ARG A 230 -0.96 0.41 1.89
CA ARG A 230 -0.33 0.45 3.22
C ARG A 230 -0.15 1.88 3.72
N ARG A 231 0.21 2.81 2.83
CA ARG A 231 0.66 4.16 3.18
C ARG A 231 -0.43 5.23 3.13
N ILE A 232 -1.32 5.16 2.17
CA ILE A 232 -2.28 6.23 1.86
C ILE A 232 -3.73 5.74 1.89
N CYS A 233 -4.04 4.74 1.07
CA CYS A 233 -5.41 4.29 0.88
C CYS A 233 -5.79 3.20 1.89
N HIS A 234 -5.88 3.58 3.18
CA HIS A 234 -6.18 2.65 4.26
C HIS A 234 -7.58 2.03 4.17
N ALA A 235 -7.81 0.91 4.87
CA ALA A 235 -9.13 0.27 4.96
C ALA A 235 -10.14 1.20 5.63
N ARG A 236 -9.75 1.80 6.76
CA ARG A 236 -10.53 2.81 7.48
C ARG A 236 -9.88 4.17 7.29
N LYS A 237 -10.67 5.20 6.96
CA LYS A 237 -10.23 6.59 6.78
C LYS A 237 -9.02 6.70 5.83
N PRO A 238 -9.16 6.40 4.53
CA PRO A 238 -8.10 6.65 3.58
C PRO A 238 -7.74 8.13 3.53
N ALA A 239 -6.46 8.44 3.35
CA ALA A 239 -5.93 9.80 3.32
C ALA A 239 -6.14 10.45 1.94
N CYS A 240 -7.41 10.66 1.54
CA CYS A 240 -7.78 11.13 0.20
C CYS A 240 -7.16 12.49 -0.14
N GLY A 241 -7.13 13.45 0.81
CA GLY A 241 -6.57 14.78 0.59
C GLY A 241 -5.05 14.83 0.43
N ALA A 242 -4.34 13.73 0.75
CA ALA A 242 -2.90 13.58 0.55
C ALA A 242 -2.56 12.54 -0.53
N CYS A 243 -3.56 12.05 -1.27
CA CYS A 243 -3.37 11.01 -2.27
C CYS A 243 -2.92 11.62 -3.61
N PRO A 244 -1.83 11.15 -4.24
CA PRO A 244 -1.32 11.73 -5.49
C PRO A 244 -2.23 11.46 -6.70
N ILE A 245 -3.09 10.45 -6.65
CA ILE A 245 -3.95 10.03 -7.77
C ILE A 245 -5.42 10.43 -7.59
N THR A 246 -5.73 11.46 -6.81
CA THR A 246 -7.11 11.90 -6.50
C THR A 246 -7.94 12.15 -7.74
N HIS A 247 -7.35 12.76 -8.77
CA HIS A 247 -8.02 13.12 -10.02
C HIS A 247 -8.39 11.92 -10.92
N LEU A 248 -7.87 10.73 -10.60
CA LEU A 248 -8.18 9.46 -11.28
C LEU A 248 -9.03 8.52 -10.43
N CYS A 249 -9.25 8.86 -9.15
CA CYS A 249 -9.88 7.96 -8.20
C CYS A 249 -11.41 8.13 -8.20
N PRO A 250 -12.19 7.12 -8.62
CA PRO A 250 -13.65 7.19 -8.60
C PRO A 250 -14.24 7.14 -7.18
N SER A 251 -13.43 6.72 -6.19
CA SER A 251 -13.78 6.67 -4.76
C SER A 251 -13.19 7.85 -3.97
N TYR A 252 -12.75 8.92 -4.65
CA TYR A 252 -12.33 10.12 -3.93
C TYR A 252 -13.47 10.67 -3.07
N GLY A 253 -13.17 10.93 -1.82
CA GLY A 253 -14.17 11.40 -0.84
C GLY A 253 -14.67 10.31 0.13
N GLU A 254 -14.34 9.04 -0.07
CA GLU A 254 -14.63 7.99 0.92
C GLU A 254 -13.80 8.11 2.21
N GLY A 255 -12.78 8.96 2.23
CA GLY A 255 -11.90 9.20 3.37
C GLY A 255 -11.74 10.68 3.70
N GLU A 256 -10.65 10.98 4.41
CA GLU A 256 -10.31 12.36 4.77
C GLU A 256 -9.85 13.13 3.53
N THR A 257 -10.56 14.22 3.21
CA THR A 257 -10.28 15.05 2.03
C THR A 257 -9.53 16.34 2.34
N ASP A 258 -9.53 16.78 3.59
CA ASP A 258 -8.74 17.93 4.03
C ASP A 258 -7.24 17.55 3.94
N PRO A 259 -6.41 18.31 3.18
CA PRO A 259 -5.02 17.94 2.95
C PRO A 259 -4.18 17.85 4.23
N GLU A 260 -4.37 18.75 5.19
CA GLU A 260 -3.59 18.76 6.42
C GLU A 260 -3.96 17.60 7.34
N LYS A 261 -5.26 17.31 7.45
CA LYS A 261 -5.73 16.17 8.22
C LYS A 261 -5.35 14.85 7.56
N ALA A 262 -5.43 14.77 6.24
CA ALA A 262 -5.04 13.59 5.48
C ALA A 262 -3.54 13.29 5.61
N ARG A 263 -2.66 14.31 5.59
CA ARG A 263 -1.21 14.12 5.83
C ARG A 263 -0.93 13.44 7.17
N LYS A 264 -1.69 13.72 8.22
CA LYS A 264 -1.57 13.09 9.54
C LYS A 264 -1.98 11.62 9.57
N LEU A 265 -2.73 11.17 8.55
CA LEU A 265 -3.15 9.78 8.40
C LEU A 265 -2.14 8.93 7.61
N LEU A 266 -1.15 9.53 6.97
CA LEU A 266 -0.13 8.80 6.22
C LEU A 266 0.59 7.82 7.16
N LYS A 267 0.78 6.61 6.69
CA LYS A 267 1.50 5.57 7.43
C LYS A 267 2.82 5.27 6.77
N TYR A 268 3.80 5.09 7.61
CA TYR A 268 5.14 4.67 7.24
C TYR A 268 5.51 3.42 8.03
N GLU A 269 6.44 2.67 7.55
CA GLU A 269 6.94 1.55 8.31
C GLU A 269 7.71 2.01 9.54
N LYS A 270 7.45 1.34 10.67
CA LYS A 270 8.18 1.61 11.89
C LYS A 270 9.60 1.07 11.74
N GLY A 271 10.59 1.91 11.98
CA GLY A 271 11.99 1.53 11.96
C GLY A 271 12.75 1.86 10.67
N GLY A 272 12.11 2.52 9.70
CA GLY A 272 12.77 3.00 8.49
C GLY A 272 12.00 4.14 7.83
N PHE A 273 12.59 4.75 6.83
CA PHE A 273 11.88 5.67 5.95
C PHE A 273 10.88 4.89 5.11
N PRO A 274 9.79 5.53 4.62
CA PRO A 274 8.80 4.87 3.79
C PRO A 274 9.45 4.11 2.63
N GLY A 275 9.14 2.82 2.51
CA GLY A 275 9.72 1.95 1.48
C GLY A 275 11.20 1.63 1.67
N GLN A 276 11.79 2.05 2.76
CA GLN A 276 13.16 1.72 3.09
C GLN A 276 13.20 0.46 3.95
N ARG A 277 14.10 -0.44 3.60
CA ARG A 277 14.55 -1.51 4.47
C ARG A 277 15.73 -1.03 5.28
N LEU A 278 15.79 -1.47 6.54
CA LEU A 278 16.94 -1.19 7.40
C LEU A 278 18.21 -1.86 6.86
N ASN A 279 18.07 -3.05 6.30
CA ASN A 279 19.18 -3.83 5.71
C ASN A 279 18.68 -4.55 4.45
N PRO A 280 18.60 -3.87 3.29
CA PRO A 280 18.24 -4.53 2.05
C PRO A 280 19.29 -5.58 1.69
N PRO A 281 18.90 -6.71 1.08
CA PRO A 281 19.83 -7.70 0.59
C PRO A 281 20.85 -7.08 -0.39
N PRO A 282 22.12 -7.56 -0.41
CA PRO A 282 23.09 -7.13 -1.40
C PRO A 282 22.55 -7.29 -2.83
N GLY A 283 22.73 -6.28 -3.66
CA GLY A 283 22.27 -6.31 -5.06
C GLY A 283 20.78 -6.08 -5.26
N TYR A 284 20.02 -5.76 -4.21
CA TYR A 284 18.59 -5.46 -4.33
C TYR A 284 18.38 -4.15 -5.12
N PRO A 285 17.61 -4.16 -6.21
CA PRO A 285 17.37 -2.96 -7.01
C PRO A 285 16.36 -2.06 -6.30
N GLY A 286 16.80 -1.17 -5.47
CA GLY A 286 15.88 -0.23 -4.84
C GLY A 286 16.64 0.76 -3.99
N LEU A 287 16.55 2.03 -4.37
CA LEU A 287 16.87 3.10 -3.45
C LEU A 287 15.76 3.19 -2.40
N PRO A 288 16.12 3.50 -1.16
CA PRO A 288 15.14 3.79 -0.12
C PRO A 288 14.15 4.84 -0.59
N ALA A 289 12.88 4.62 -0.32
CA ALA A 289 11.87 5.62 -0.61
C ALA A 289 12.08 6.85 0.29
N PRO A 290 12.14 8.06 -0.26
CA PRO A 290 12.04 9.24 0.57
C PRO A 290 10.70 9.26 1.30
N PRO A 291 10.61 9.87 2.48
CA PRO A 291 9.34 10.13 3.15
C PRO A 291 8.41 10.91 2.21
N LEU A 292 7.12 10.55 2.19
CA LEU A 292 6.14 11.37 1.49
C LEU A 292 6.12 12.76 2.14
N GLY A 293 6.41 13.80 1.38
CA GLY A 293 6.52 15.18 1.88
C GLY A 293 7.94 15.62 2.28
N ALA A 294 8.97 14.82 2.06
CA ALA A 294 10.38 15.24 2.26
C ALA A 294 10.96 15.98 1.03
N GLY A 295 10.12 16.61 0.23
CA GLY A 295 10.48 17.30 -1.01
C GLY A 295 9.91 18.72 -1.10
N GLU A 296 9.72 19.39 0.02
CA GLU A 296 9.40 20.83 0.09
C GLU A 296 10.43 21.54 0.96
#